data_a7b3c7160431543149ff846367945b90
#
_entry.id   a7b3c7160431543149ff846367945b90
#
_cell.length_a   1.000
_cell.length_b   1.000
_cell.length_c   1.000
_cell.angle_alpha   90.00
_cell.angle_beta   90.00
_cell.angle_gamma   90.00
#
_symmetry.space_group_name_H-M   'P 1'
#
loop_
_entity.id
_entity.type
_entity.pdbx_description
1 polymer ?
#
loop_
_entity_poly.entity_id
_entity_poly.type
_entity_poly.pdbx_seq_one_letter_code
_entity_poly.pdbx_strand_id
1 'polypeptide(L)'
;MEILCAYIRTNAPWYKDTNAPWDPGTPGPIKGPRANIQAALTVIGRRWPDKIALERTKGFVLDLREADLRGADLQDGDFAQARFFRSNFQIAGLSRTNLIGADLRYANLSDAFLNKTRFDAKTNLKDTTFDKAIVFKTDFSKTSVTQMQLSQMFASVDTSLPPGLMRPTHWPDKTLPYGEFLNAYWAWRGNQHPTPPPDAPDTPDAPDT
;
A
#
# COMPACT_ATOMS: atom_id res chain seq x y z
N MET A 1 14.58 -2.16 -16.19
CA MET A 1 13.91 -1.82 -14.90
C MET A 1 14.73 -0.82 -14.09
N GLU A 2 16.02 -0.99 -13.96
CA GLU A 2 16.89 -0.08 -13.20
C GLU A 2 16.73 1.39 -13.61
N ILE A 3 16.70 1.66 -14.93
CA ILE A 3 16.48 2.99 -15.49
C ILE A 3 15.12 3.57 -15.08
N LEU A 4 14.05 2.76 -15.08
CA LEU A 4 12.72 3.22 -14.67
C LEU A 4 12.66 3.51 -13.17
N CYS A 5 13.28 2.68 -12.32
CA CYS A 5 13.37 2.94 -10.89
C CYS A 5 14.17 4.22 -10.60
N ALA A 6 15.31 4.40 -11.26
CA ALA A 6 16.12 5.61 -11.15
C ALA A 6 15.34 6.85 -11.63
N TYR A 7 14.62 6.73 -12.74
CA TYR A 7 13.74 7.78 -13.25
C TYR A 7 12.69 8.21 -12.24
N ILE A 8 11.99 7.24 -11.62
CA ILE A 8 10.97 7.53 -10.59
C ILE A 8 11.60 8.26 -9.40
N ARG A 9 12.70 7.75 -8.83
CA ARG A 9 13.36 8.39 -7.69
C ARG A 9 13.84 9.81 -8.00
N THR A 10 14.34 10.05 -9.20
CA THR A 10 14.82 11.38 -9.60
C THR A 10 13.67 12.35 -9.84
N ASN A 11 12.55 11.89 -10.41
CA ASN A 11 11.46 12.76 -10.86
C ASN A 11 10.26 12.80 -9.91
N ALA A 12 10.20 11.90 -8.94
CA ALA A 12 9.23 11.87 -7.86
C ALA A 12 9.93 11.60 -6.51
N PRO A 13 10.91 12.42 -6.08
CA PRO A 13 11.53 12.25 -4.79
C PRO A 13 10.57 12.70 -3.68
N TRP A 14 10.44 11.88 -2.63
CA TRP A 14 9.67 12.24 -1.45
C TRP A 14 10.44 13.21 -0.55
N TYR A 15 11.77 13.04 -0.47
CA TYR A 15 12.65 13.87 0.32
C TYR A 15 13.45 14.83 -0.56
N LYS A 16 12.94 16.04 -0.81
CA LYS A 16 13.72 17.13 -1.43
C LYS A 16 14.41 18.03 -0.42
N ASP A 17 13.94 18.02 0.82
CA ASP A 17 14.46 18.92 1.86
C ASP A 17 14.98 18.11 3.05
N THR A 18 16.30 17.93 3.10
CA THR A 18 16.98 17.20 4.17
C THR A 18 16.93 17.93 5.52
N ASN A 19 16.41 19.16 5.55
CA ASN A 19 16.31 20.00 6.75
C ASN A 19 14.87 20.19 7.24
N ALA A 20 13.85 19.74 6.51
CA ALA A 20 12.50 19.75 7.02
C ALA A 20 12.30 18.54 7.95
N PRO A 21 11.82 18.73 9.19
CA PRO A 21 11.39 17.62 10.01
C PRO A 21 10.29 16.87 9.24
N TRP A 22 10.37 15.52 9.26
CA TRP A 22 9.32 14.68 8.74
C TRP A 22 7.97 15.16 9.29
N ASP A 23 7.19 15.83 8.46
CA ASP A 23 5.85 16.28 8.80
C ASP A 23 4.82 15.41 8.06
N PRO A 24 4.16 14.45 8.74
CA PRO A 24 3.05 13.68 8.15
C PRO A 24 1.79 14.53 7.95
N GLY A 25 1.81 15.81 8.31
CA GLY A 25 0.61 16.56 8.68
C GLY A 25 0.13 17.66 7.75
N THR A 26 0.78 17.98 6.63
CA THR A 26 0.22 18.98 5.71
C THR A 26 -0.20 18.32 4.39
N PRO A 27 -1.47 17.90 4.25
CA PRO A 27 -1.97 17.48 2.94
C PRO A 27 -2.22 18.74 2.11
N GLY A 28 -1.30 19.09 1.24
CA GLY A 28 -1.68 19.80 0.03
C GLY A 28 -2.68 18.93 -0.75
N PRO A 29 -3.44 19.48 -1.72
CA PRO A 29 -4.35 18.67 -2.51
C PRO A 29 -3.58 17.46 -3.06
N ILE A 30 -3.97 16.24 -2.65
CA ILE A 30 -3.29 15.02 -3.04
C ILE A 30 -3.62 14.79 -4.51
N LYS A 31 -2.71 15.23 -5.35
CA LYS A 31 -2.71 14.84 -6.75
C LYS A 31 -1.95 13.52 -6.83
N GLY A 32 -2.50 12.54 -7.51
CA GLY A 32 -1.80 11.31 -7.86
C GLY A 32 -0.46 11.60 -8.57
N PRO A 33 0.41 10.62 -8.74
CA PRO A 33 1.69 10.83 -9.39
C PRO A 33 1.50 11.39 -10.80
N ARG A 34 2.48 12.15 -11.29
CA ARG A 34 2.46 12.63 -12.69
C ARG A 34 2.29 11.44 -13.63
N ALA A 35 1.57 11.65 -14.75
CA ALA A 35 1.23 10.57 -15.70
C ALA A 35 2.44 9.73 -16.15
N ASN A 36 3.61 10.35 -16.33
CA ASN A 36 4.85 9.65 -16.66
C ASN A 36 5.37 8.76 -15.54
N ILE A 37 5.19 9.15 -14.27
CA ILE A 37 5.54 8.33 -13.10
C ILE A 37 4.57 7.16 -12.99
N GLN A 38 3.26 7.40 -13.12
CA GLN A 38 2.26 6.34 -13.13
C GLN A 38 2.50 5.33 -14.27
N ALA A 39 2.82 5.81 -15.48
CA ALA A 39 3.16 4.93 -16.60
C ALA A 39 4.38 4.05 -16.30
N ALA A 40 5.44 4.62 -15.71
CA ALA A 40 6.62 3.85 -15.30
C ALA A 40 6.29 2.79 -14.23
N LEU A 41 5.47 3.13 -13.22
CA LEU A 41 5.01 2.20 -12.19
C LEU A 41 4.18 1.06 -12.79
N THR A 42 3.30 1.38 -13.74
CA THR A 42 2.48 0.39 -14.45
C THR A 42 3.36 -0.60 -15.23
N VAL A 43 4.36 -0.11 -15.97
CA VAL A 43 5.32 -0.98 -16.68
C VAL A 43 6.09 -1.86 -15.71
N ILE A 44 6.52 -1.32 -14.57
CA ILE A 44 7.23 -2.07 -13.54
C ILE A 44 6.33 -3.14 -12.91
N GLY A 45 5.10 -2.78 -12.54
CA GLY A 45 4.17 -3.67 -11.85
C GLY A 45 3.63 -4.80 -12.72
N ARG A 46 3.42 -4.55 -14.01
CA ARG A 46 2.82 -5.50 -14.96
C ARG A 46 3.83 -6.29 -15.79
N ARG A 47 5.04 -6.48 -15.26
CA ARG A 47 6.07 -7.30 -15.94
C ARG A 47 5.61 -8.76 -16.08
N TRP A 48 5.97 -9.37 -17.21
CA TRP A 48 5.72 -10.79 -17.41
C TRP A 48 6.44 -11.65 -16.36
N PRO A 49 5.84 -12.76 -15.88
CA PRO A 49 6.44 -13.65 -14.88
C PRO A 49 7.85 -14.11 -15.23
N ASP A 50 8.09 -14.47 -16.49
CA ASP A 50 9.42 -14.91 -16.98
C ASP A 50 10.45 -13.79 -16.87
N LYS A 51 10.04 -12.54 -17.13
CA LYS A 51 10.91 -11.38 -16.97
C LYS A 51 11.28 -11.16 -15.51
N ILE A 52 10.30 -11.28 -14.61
CA ILE A 52 10.51 -11.17 -13.17
C ILE A 52 11.46 -12.28 -12.69
N ALA A 53 11.26 -13.54 -13.14
CA ALA A 53 12.12 -14.65 -12.81
C ALA A 53 13.56 -14.41 -13.26
N LEU A 54 13.77 -13.96 -14.50
CA LEU A 54 15.09 -13.63 -15.03
C LEU A 54 15.78 -12.50 -14.26
N GLU A 55 15.04 -11.46 -13.88
CA GLU A 55 15.57 -10.35 -13.10
C GLU A 55 16.03 -10.82 -11.72
N ARG A 56 15.24 -11.68 -11.07
CA ARG A 56 15.59 -12.29 -9.76
C ARG A 56 16.87 -13.16 -9.85
N THR A 57 17.02 -13.96 -10.91
CA THR A 57 18.25 -14.77 -11.09
C THR A 57 19.49 -13.90 -11.28
N LYS A 58 19.33 -12.71 -11.82
CA LYS A 58 20.41 -11.71 -11.99
C LYS A 58 20.62 -10.84 -10.75
N GLY A 59 19.91 -11.11 -9.64
CA GLY A 59 19.99 -10.30 -8.42
C GLY A 59 19.44 -8.88 -8.55
N PHE A 60 18.62 -8.61 -9.58
CA PHE A 60 18.01 -7.30 -9.74
C PHE A 60 16.91 -7.08 -8.70
N VAL A 61 16.95 -5.92 -8.05
CA VAL A 61 15.96 -5.48 -7.07
C VAL A 61 15.36 -4.16 -7.52
N LEU A 62 14.02 -4.04 -7.47
CA LEU A 62 13.34 -2.77 -7.70
C LEU A 62 13.68 -1.79 -6.57
N ASP A 63 14.43 -0.77 -6.88
CA ASP A 63 14.81 0.27 -5.92
C ASP A 63 13.94 1.51 -6.12
N LEU A 64 12.90 1.62 -5.29
CA LEU A 64 11.93 2.73 -5.28
C LEU A 64 11.95 3.45 -3.93
N ARG A 65 13.11 3.45 -3.25
CA ARG A 65 13.29 4.14 -1.98
C ARG A 65 13.07 5.65 -2.11
N GLU A 66 12.49 6.23 -1.06
CA GLU A 66 12.30 7.68 -0.95
C GLU A 66 11.49 8.28 -2.11
N ALA A 67 10.64 7.48 -2.75
CA ALA A 67 9.78 7.92 -3.84
C ALA A 67 8.45 8.48 -3.33
N ASP A 68 7.97 9.53 -3.96
CA ASP A 68 6.62 10.06 -3.78
C ASP A 68 5.64 9.28 -4.68
N LEU A 69 4.95 8.33 -4.07
CA LEU A 69 3.98 7.44 -4.70
C LEU A 69 2.55 7.72 -4.22
N ARG A 70 2.30 8.94 -3.73
CA ARG A 70 0.96 9.35 -3.27
C ARG A 70 -0.05 9.23 -4.39
N GLY A 71 -1.20 8.59 -4.07
CA GLY A 71 -2.27 8.35 -5.02
C GLY A 71 -1.87 7.48 -6.23
N ALA A 72 -0.74 6.78 -6.18
CA ALA A 72 -0.33 5.87 -7.26
C ALA A 72 -1.28 4.67 -7.36
N ASP A 73 -1.64 4.29 -8.56
CA ASP A 73 -2.29 3.02 -8.84
C ASP A 73 -1.23 1.93 -9.07
N LEU A 74 -1.16 1.00 -8.10
CA LEU A 74 -0.26 -0.15 -8.11
C LEU A 74 -1.03 -1.47 -8.11
N GLN A 75 -2.35 -1.42 -8.35
CA GLN A 75 -3.23 -2.58 -8.30
C GLN A 75 -2.74 -3.69 -9.24
N ASP A 76 -2.87 -4.93 -8.76
CA ASP A 76 -2.45 -6.15 -9.47
C ASP A 76 -0.94 -6.20 -9.81
N GLY A 77 -0.14 -5.23 -9.33
CA GLY A 77 1.28 -5.13 -9.65
C GLY A 77 2.15 -6.12 -8.88
N ASP A 78 3.20 -6.65 -9.50
CA ASP A 78 4.25 -7.42 -8.80
C ASP A 78 5.42 -6.51 -8.39
N PHE A 79 5.46 -6.22 -7.11
CA PHE A 79 6.51 -5.47 -6.43
C PHE A 79 7.18 -6.31 -5.34
N ALA A 80 7.17 -7.63 -5.49
CA ALA A 80 7.84 -8.51 -4.55
C ALA A 80 9.33 -8.18 -4.44
N GLN A 81 9.84 -8.16 -3.21
CA GLN A 81 11.22 -7.84 -2.85
C GLN A 81 11.67 -6.41 -3.23
N ALA A 82 10.75 -5.54 -3.62
CA ALA A 82 11.06 -4.14 -3.91
C ALA A 82 11.52 -3.39 -2.65
N ARG A 83 12.39 -2.40 -2.84
CA ARG A 83 12.83 -1.49 -1.79
C ARG A 83 11.99 -0.23 -1.82
N PHE A 84 11.16 -0.05 -0.78
CA PHE A 84 10.30 1.11 -0.58
C PHE A 84 10.63 1.86 0.71
N PHE A 85 11.85 1.72 1.20
CA PHE A 85 12.30 2.41 2.40
C PHE A 85 12.00 3.92 2.31
N ARG A 86 11.26 4.45 3.29
CA ARG A 86 10.84 5.87 3.34
C ARG A 86 10.03 6.37 2.15
N SER A 87 9.37 5.52 1.39
CA SER A 87 8.49 5.98 0.30
C SER A 87 7.12 6.38 0.83
N ASN A 88 6.44 7.29 0.13
CA ASN A 88 5.13 7.76 0.51
C ASN A 88 4.05 7.19 -0.42
N PHE A 89 3.18 6.34 0.15
CA PHE A 89 2.03 5.70 -0.52
C PHE A 89 0.70 6.28 -0.05
N GLN A 90 0.68 7.47 0.52
CA GLN A 90 -0.58 8.04 1.01
C GLN A 90 -1.64 8.03 -0.09
N ILE A 91 -2.83 7.48 0.22
CA ILE A 91 -3.97 7.30 -0.72
C ILE A 91 -3.62 6.41 -1.93
N ALA A 92 -2.53 5.67 -1.94
CA ALA A 92 -2.22 4.77 -3.06
C ALA A 92 -3.15 3.56 -3.12
N GLY A 93 -3.50 3.13 -4.34
CA GLY A 93 -4.21 1.89 -4.61
C GLY A 93 -3.24 0.70 -4.63
N LEU A 94 -3.31 -0.16 -3.62
CA LEU A 94 -2.48 -1.35 -3.47
C LEU A 94 -3.31 -2.64 -3.50
N SER A 95 -4.53 -2.57 -4.03
CA SER A 95 -5.40 -3.75 -4.11
C SER A 95 -4.76 -4.87 -4.93
N ARG A 96 -4.71 -6.09 -4.38
CA ARG A 96 -4.11 -7.28 -4.98
C ARG A 96 -2.62 -7.15 -5.36
N THR A 97 -1.95 -6.08 -4.91
CA THR A 97 -0.52 -5.86 -5.14
C THR A 97 0.31 -6.92 -4.42
N ASN A 98 1.32 -7.46 -5.10
CA ASN A 98 2.28 -8.38 -4.51
C ASN A 98 3.45 -7.61 -3.86
N LEU A 99 3.48 -7.57 -2.52
CA LEU A 99 4.52 -6.95 -1.70
C LEU A 99 5.33 -7.99 -0.89
N ILE A 100 5.30 -9.25 -1.29
CA ILE A 100 6.03 -10.34 -0.63
C ILE A 100 7.52 -10.00 -0.56
N GLY A 101 8.09 -9.99 0.64
CA GLY A 101 9.50 -9.69 0.88
C GLY A 101 9.90 -8.23 0.64
N ALA A 102 8.96 -7.32 0.40
CA ALA A 102 9.27 -5.90 0.20
C ALA A 102 9.79 -5.22 1.48
N ASP A 103 10.70 -4.27 1.31
CA ASP A 103 11.17 -3.41 2.40
C ASP A 103 10.36 -2.12 2.45
N LEU A 104 9.39 -2.09 3.35
CA LEU A 104 8.49 -0.95 3.58
C LEU A 104 8.84 -0.15 4.84
N ARG A 105 10.03 -0.33 5.39
CA ARG A 105 10.44 0.38 6.59
C ARG A 105 10.31 1.90 6.43
N TYR A 106 9.68 2.53 7.42
CA TYR A 106 9.41 3.96 7.44
C TYR A 106 8.55 4.45 6.25
N ALA A 107 7.92 3.56 5.51
CA ALA A 107 7.00 3.96 4.45
C ALA A 107 5.69 4.52 5.05
N ASN A 108 5.09 5.48 4.36
CA ASN A 108 3.80 6.04 4.74
C ASN A 108 2.69 5.41 3.88
N LEU A 109 1.87 4.57 4.50
CA LEU A 109 0.67 3.93 3.91
C LEU A 109 -0.64 4.55 4.44
N SER A 110 -0.58 5.79 4.94
CA SER A 110 -1.78 6.47 5.43
C SER A 110 -2.82 6.59 4.33
N ASP A 111 -4.08 6.30 4.67
CA ASP A 111 -5.20 6.33 3.72
C ASP A 111 -5.05 5.36 2.50
N ALA A 112 -4.05 4.50 2.45
CA ALA A 112 -3.84 3.57 1.35
C ALA A 112 -4.91 2.45 1.33
N PHE A 113 -5.19 1.93 0.13
CA PHE A 113 -6.18 0.87 -0.09
C PHE A 113 -5.49 -0.49 -0.23
N LEU A 114 -5.67 -1.36 0.75
CA LEU A 114 -4.99 -2.65 0.91
C LEU A 114 -5.97 -3.83 0.79
N ASN A 115 -6.75 -3.90 -0.29
CA ASN A 115 -7.66 -5.02 -0.52
C ASN A 115 -6.90 -6.23 -1.09
N LYS A 116 -6.89 -7.36 -0.38
CA LYS A 116 -6.20 -8.60 -0.79
C LYS A 116 -4.70 -8.36 -1.12
N THR A 117 -4.07 -7.35 -0.54
CA THR A 117 -2.64 -7.07 -0.71
C THR A 117 -1.83 -8.23 -0.12
N ARG A 118 -0.79 -8.66 -0.81
CA ARG A 118 -0.01 -9.84 -0.43
C ARG A 118 1.27 -9.45 0.30
N PHE A 119 1.38 -9.91 1.53
CA PHE A 119 2.56 -9.81 2.39
C PHE A 119 3.04 -11.20 2.82
N ASP A 120 4.24 -11.30 3.38
CA ASP A 120 4.77 -12.52 3.99
C ASP A 120 5.70 -12.21 5.19
N ALA A 121 6.31 -13.26 5.76
CA ALA A 121 7.24 -13.13 6.87
C ALA A 121 8.53 -12.35 6.54
N LYS A 122 8.85 -12.17 5.26
CA LYS A 122 10.02 -11.40 4.81
C LYS A 122 9.69 -9.95 4.51
N THR A 123 8.40 -9.60 4.42
CA THR A 123 7.96 -8.21 4.26
C THR A 123 8.28 -7.42 5.52
N ASN A 124 9.08 -6.37 5.37
CA ASN A 124 9.52 -5.57 6.51
C ASN A 124 8.61 -4.35 6.68
N LEU A 125 7.76 -4.38 7.73
CA LEU A 125 6.81 -3.32 8.08
C LEU A 125 7.27 -2.46 9.27
N LYS A 126 8.56 -2.53 9.64
CA LYS A 126 9.06 -1.77 10.79
C LYS A 126 8.88 -0.26 10.59
N ASP A 127 8.24 0.38 11.55
CA ASP A 127 7.98 1.84 11.55
C ASP A 127 7.17 2.32 10.31
N THR A 128 6.46 1.41 9.63
CA THR A 128 5.51 1.75 8.57
C THR A 128 4.26 2.38 9.20
N THR A 129 3.82 3.51 8.67
CA THR A 129 2.59 4.18 9.11
C THR A 129 1.39 3.67 8.32
N PHE A 130 0.29 3.34 9.02
CA PHE A 130 -0.97 2.88 8.45
C PHE A 130 -2.15 3.76 8.86
N ASP A 131 -1.92 5.02 9.21
CA ASP A 131 -3.00 5.89 9.69
C ASP A 131 -4.16 5.94 8.70
N LYS A 132 -5.34 5.50 9.16
CA LYS A 132 -6.57 5.42 8.34
C LYS A 132 -6.46 4.55 7.08
N ALA A 133 -5.48 3.65 7.00
CA ALA A 133 -5.41 2.70 5.89
C ALA A 133 -6.65 1.80 5.86
N ILE A 134 -7.15 1.50 4.65
CA ILE A 134 -8.30 0.65 4.39
C ILE A 134 -7.80 -0.75 4.06
N VAL A 135 -8.10 -1.72 4.93
CA VAL A 135 -7.61 -3.09 4.80
C VAL A 135 -8.78 -4.06 4.65
N PHE A 136 -8.88 -4.71 3.49
CA PHE A 136 -9.97 -5.65 3.23
C PHE A 136 -9.43 -7.02 2.79
N LYS A 137 -9.79 -8.09 3.52
CA LYS A 137 -9.37 -9.48 3.22
C LYS A 137 -7.87 -9.64 3.00
N THR A 138 -7.03 -8.93 3.76
CA THR A 138 -5.56 -8.98 3.68
C THR A 138 -5.00 -9.89 4.77
N ASP A 139 -4.00 -10.70 4.44
CA ASP A 139 -3.37 -11.62 5.39
C ASP A 139 -2.08 -11.02 5.98
N PHE A 140 -2.14 -10.69 7.27
CA PHE A 140 -0.97 -10.28 8.07
C PHE A 140 -0.44 -11.40 8.97
N SER A 141 -1.00 -12.61 8.95
CA SER A 141 -0.71 -13.67 9.91
C SER A 141 0.77 -14.03 10.05
N LYS A 142 1.55 -13.81 9.00
CA LYS A 142 2.99 -14.10 8.95
C LYS A 142 3.88 -12.86 8.98
N THR A 143 3.30 -11.68 9.13
CA THR A 143 4.05 -10.41 9.13
C THR A 143 4.48 -9.99 10.52
N SER A 144 5.35 -8.98 10.59
CA SER A 144 5.77 -8.32 11.83
C SER A 144 4.92 -7.09 12.18
N VAL A 145 3.67 -7.02 11.71
CA VAL A 145 2.77 -5.92 12.07
C VAL A 145 2.57 -5.88 13.60
N THR A 146 2.52 -4.69 14.17
CA THR A 146 2.37 -4.47 15.61
C THR A 146 0.94 -4.11 15.99
N GLN A 147 0.58 -4.25 17.29
CA GLN A 147 -0.72 -3.84 17.81
C GLN A 147 -0.98 -2.33 17.57
N MET A 148 0.06 -1.49 17.66
CA MET A 148 -0.06 -0.06 17.39
C MET A 148 -0.42 0.19 15.92
N GLN A 149 0.23 -0.48 14.98
CA GLN A 149 -0.08 -0.37 13.55
C GLN A 149 -1.51 -0.84 13.24
N LEU A 150 -1.96 -1.94 13.88
CA LEU A 150 -3.35 -2.42 13.73
C LEU A 150 -4.37 -1.39 14.22
N SER A 151 -4.07 -0.67 15.31
CA SER A 151 -4.97 0.36 15.85
C SER A 151 -5.13 1.59 14.95
N GLN A 152 -4.21 1.81 14.02
CA GLN A 152 -4.22 2.93 13.08
C GLN A 152 -5.11 2.67 11.86
N MET A 153 -5.31 1.41 11.47
CA MET A 153 -6.03 1.03 10.25
C MET A 153 -7.47 0.62 10.53
N PHE A 154 -8.28 0.57 9.48
CA PHE A 154 -9.62 -0.01 9.53
C PHE A 154 -9.65 -1.26 8.65
N ALA A 155 -9.93 -2.40 9.23
CA ALA A 155 -9.87 -3.66 8.50
C ALA A 155 -11.12 -4.52 8.62
N SER A 156 -11.39 -5.33 7.59
CA SER A 156 -12.48 -6.30 7.59
C SER A 156 -12.23 -7.44 8.59
N VAL A 157 -13.31 -8.10 9.03
CA VAL A 157 -13.22 -9.26 9.91
C VAL A 157 -12.42 -10.42 9.30
N ASP A 158 -12.41 -10.52 7.97
CA ASP A 158 -11.68 -11.56 7.23
C ASP A 158 -10.16 -11.29 7.12
N THR A 159 -9.67 -10.18 7.70
CA THR A 159 -8.24 -9.88 7.78
C THR A 159 -7.58 -10.78 8.82
N SER A 160 -6.58 -11.58 8.39
CA SER A 160 -5.85 -12.48 9.28
C SER A 160 -4.74 -11.74 10.03
N LEU A 161 -4.57 -12.04 11.32
CA LEU A 161 -3.60 -11.38 12.19
C LEU A 161 -2.53 -12.36 12.70
N PRO A 162 -1.32 -11.87 13.03
CA PRO A 162 -0.33 -12.66 13.72
C PRO A 162 -0.83 -13.19 15.07
N PRO A 163 -0.34 -14.36 15.51
CA PRO A 163 -0.68 -14.88 16.83
C PRO A 163 -0.38 -13.88 17.95
N GLY A 164 -1.30 -13.77 18.92
CA GLY A 164 -1.15 -12.91 20.08
C GLY A 164 -1.55 -11.44 19.88
N LEU A 165 -1.85 -11.00 18.65
CA LEU A 165 -2.42 -9.67 18.41
C LEU A 165 -3.95 -9.72 18.45
N MET A 166 -4.56 -8.66 18.94
CA MET A 166 -6.00 -8.52 19.07
C MET A 166 -6.58 -7.60 18.00
N ARG A 167 -7.81 -7.89 17.57
CA ARG A 167 -8.57 -6.99 16.71
C ARG A 167 -8.89 -5.70 17.45
N PRO A 168 -8.62 -4.53 16.87
CA PRO A 168 -9.09 -3.26 17.40
C PRO A 168 -10.62 -3.23 17.45
N THR A 169 -11.17 -2.61 18.48
CA THR A 169 -12.64 -2.56 18.74
C THR A 169 -13.42 -1.76 17.70
N HIS A 170 -12.74 -0.89 16.94
CA HIS A 170 -13.37 -0.10 15.87
C HIS A 170 -13.50 -0.86 14.54
N TRP A 171 -12.91 -2.06 14.41
CA TRP A 171 -13.12 -2.89 13.23
C TRP A 171 -14.48 -3.59 13.30
N PRO A 172 -15.14 -3.86 12.16
CA PRO A 172 -16.37 -4.66 12.13
C PRO A 172 -16.16 -6.02 12.80
N ASP A 173 -17.17 -6.48 13.54
CA ASP A 173 -17.20 -7.78 14.23
C ASP A 173 -17.79 -8.91 13.37
N LYS A 174 -18.34 -8.55 12.19
CA LYS A 174 -18.94 -9.49 11.23
C LYS A 174 -18.45 -9.22 9.81
N THR A 175 -18.56 -10.24 8.95
CA THR A 175 -18.29 -10.10 7.52
C THR A 175 -19.28 -9.12 6.89
N LEU A 176 -18.78 -8.09 6.23
CA LEU A 176 -19.54 -7.10 5.50
C LEU A 176 -19.23 -7.22 4.01
N PRO A 177 -20.23 -7.09 3.12
CA PRO A 177 -19.99 -6.79 1.72
C PRO A 177 -19.09 -5.54 1.56
N TYR A 178 -18.29 -5.48 0.51
CA TYR A 178 -17.28 -4.41 0.36
C TYR A 178 -17.86 -2.99 0.47
N GLY A 179 -19.04 -2.74 -0.15
CA GLY A 179 -19.71 -1.45 -0.05
C GLY A 179 -20.13 -1.08 1.38
N GLU A 180 -20.69 -2.04 2.13
CA GLU A 180 -21.05 -1.82 3.54
C GLU A 180 -19.81 -1.63 4.42
N PHE A 181 -18.72 -2.36 4.12
CA PHE A 181 -17.44 -2.17 4.79
C PHE A 181 -16.89 -0.76 4.57
N LEU A 182 -16.96 -0.23 3.35
CA LEU A 182 -16.56 1.15 3.06
C LEU A 182 -17.45 2.17 3.79
N ASN A 183 -18.76 1.94 3.87
CA ASN A 183 -19.65 2.81 4.64
C ASN A 183 -19.28 2.82 6.13
N ALA A 184 -18.95 1.66 6.71
CA ALA A 184 -18.48 1.55 8.08
C ALA A 184 -17.13 2.27 8.29
N TYR A 185 -16.20 2.15 7.34
CA TYR A 185 -14.96 2.90 7.34
C TYR A 185 -15.19 4.42 7.35
N TRP A 186 -16.05 4.93 6.46
CA TRP A 186 -16.34 6.36 6.41
C TRP A 186 -17.02 6.88 7.67
N ALA A 187 -17.91 6.09 8.26
CA ALA A 187 -18.52 6.40 9.55
C ALA A 187 -17.47 6.50 10.67
N TRP A 188 -16.55 5.53 10.74
CA TRP A 188 -15.44 5.55 11.69
C TRP A 188 -14.52 6.76 11.50
N ARG A 189 -14.24 7.11 10.26
CA ARG A 189 -13.40 8.26 9.93
C ARG A 189 -14.04 9.62 10.20
N GLY A 190 -15.33 9.69 10.52
CA GLY A 190 -16.04 10.93 10.80
C GLY A 190 -16.49 11.70 9.56
N ASN A 191 -16.91 11.01 8.49
CA ASN A 191 -17.44 11.57 7.23
C ASN A 191 -16.51 12.57 6.50
N GLN A 192 -15.23 12.61 6.82
CA GLN A 192 -14.27 13.38 6.04
C GLN A 192 -13.73 12.52 4.89
N HIS A 193 -14.35 12.63 3.71
CA HIS A 193 -13.94 11.90 2.53
C HIS A 193 -12.69 12.54 1.89
N PRO A 194 -11.54 11.83 1.81
CA PRO A 194 -10.64 12.07 0.71
C PRO A 194 -11.34 11.57 -0.56
N THR A 195 -11.17 12.24 -1.68
CA THR A 195 -11.62 11.73 -2.96
C THR A 195 -10.97 10.36 -3.18
N PRO A 196 -11.74 9.27 -3.38
CA PRO A 196 -11.14 7.97 -3.69
C PRO A 196 -10.27 8.11 -4.92
N PRO A 197 -9.19 7.31 -5.05
CA PRO A 197 -8.44 7.25 -6.29
C PRO A 197 -9.42 6.91 -7.44
N PRO A 198 -9.19 7.44 -8.65
CA PRO A 198 -10.10 7.31 -9.79
C PRO A 198 -10.47 5.88 -10.17
N ASP A 199 -9.75 4.88 -9.66
CA ASP A 199 -9.94 3.45 -9.94
C ASP A 199 -10.26 2.63 -8.69
N ALA A 200 -10.94 3.20 -7.69
CA ALA A 200 -11.57 2.37 -6.66
C ALA A 200 -12.55 1.42 -7.39
N PRO A 201 -12.43 0.09 -7.23
CA PRO A 201 -13.21 -0.85 -8.03
C PRO A 201 -14.71 -0.62 -7.81
N ASP A 202 -15.41 -0.12 -8.84
CA ASP A 202 -16.87 0.02 -8.87
C ASP A 202 -17.60 -1.33 -8.96
N THR A 203 -16.89 -2.43 -8.92
CA THR A 203 -17.51 -3.74 -9.07
C THR A 203 -17.57 -4.48 -7.74
N PRO A 204 -18.76 -4.80 -7.22
CA PRO A 204 -18.91 -5.85 -6.23
C PRO A 204 -18.31 -7.15 -6.81
N ASP A 205 -17.56 -7.86 -5.99
CA ASP A 205 -17.02 -9.18 -6.35
C ASP A 205 -18.11 -9.99 -7.08
N ALA A 206 -17.87 -10.34 -8.36
CA ALA A 206 -18.63 -11.38 -8.98
C ALA A 206 -18.42 -12.66 -8.14
N PRO A 207 -19.47 -13.45 -7.87
CA PRO A 207 -19.31 -14.67 -7.08
C PRO A 207 -18.29 -15.56 -7.79
N ASP A 208 -17.29 -16.02 -7.04
CA ASP A 208 -16.37 -17.06 -7.47
C ASP A 208 -17.23 -18.30 -7.84
N THR A 209 -17.42 -18.57 -9.13
CA THR A 209 -18.00 -19.79 -9.67
C THR A 209 -16.92 -20.84 -9.85
#